data_56387865d6f1f3a5a08548860e3f895a
#
_entry.id   56387865d6f1f3a5a08548860e3f895a
#
_cell.length_a   1.000
_cell.length_b   1.000
_cell.length_c   1.000
_cell.angle_alpha   90.00
_cell.angle_beta   90.00
_cell.angle_gamma   90.00
#
_symmetry.space_group_name_H-M   'P 1'
#
loop_
_entity.id
_entity.type
_entity.pdbx_description
1 polymer ?
#
loop_
_entity_poly.entity_id
_entity_poly.type
_entity_poly.pdbx_seq_one_letter_code
_entity_poly.pdbx_strand_id
1 'polypeptide(L)'
;SAASDVYKRQVQGRLIGGCVDCLVNLLGTTYDKTTGFVEKYKNDGMIWFLESCDLNVMAIRRAVWQMKHAGWFSHVKAFLIGRPAVYGQELMGLDQYHAVWDLLKDYGVPVIMDVDIGHLAPMMPLVCGSYATVQVNGNDISVKMEYL
;
A
#
# COMPACT_ATOMS: atom_id res chain seq x y z
N SER A 1 -8.72 -22.23 27.61
CA SER A 1 -9.26 -21.14 26.80
C SER A 1 -8.14 -20.67 25.89
N ALA A 2 -8.22 -20.96 24.62
CA ALA A 2 -7.36 -20.34 23.66
C ALA A 2 -7.62 -18.84 23.72
N ALA A 3 -6.71 -18.09 24.36
CA ALA A 3 -6.65 -16.68 24.14
C ALA A 3 -6.53 -16.53 22.62
N SER A 4 -7.51 -15.91 22.00
CA SER A 4 -7.44 -15.59 20.60
C SER A 4 -6.09 -14.89 20.38
N ASP A 5 -5.21 -15.48 19.59
CA ASP A 5 -3.96 -14.85 19.19
C ASP A 5 -4.35 -13.60 18.39
N VAL A 6 -4.45 -12.47 19.10
CA VAL A 6 -4.69 -11.19 18.47
C VAL A 6 -3.46 -10.89 17.62
N TYR A 7 -3.66 -10.80 16.31
CA TYR A 7 -2.58 -10.44 15.40
C TYR A 7 -1.95 -9.12 15.82
N LYS A 8 -0.67 -9.18 16.22
CA LYS A 8 0.11 -8.01 16.61
C LYS A 8 1.32 -7.92 15.71
N ARG A 9 1.49 -6.79 15.05
CA ARG A 9 2.65 -6.55 14.21
C ARG A 9 3.05 -5.08 14.23
N GLN A 10 4.36 -4.87 14.22
CA GLN A 10 4.94 -3.54 14.09
C GLN A 10 5.92 -3.55 12.94
N VAL A 11 5.87 -2.50 12.11
CA VAL A 11 6.81 -2.30 11.02
C VAL A 11 7.17 -0.83 10.92
N GLN A 12 8.42 -0.55 10.56
CA GLN A 12 8.95 0.80 10.40
C GLN A 12 9.52 0.98 8.99
N GLY A 13 9.42 2.18 8.46
CA GLY A 13 9.95 2.54 7.14
C GLY A 13 9.46 3.89 6.66
N ARG A 14 9.94 4.31 5.49
CA ARG A 14 9.50 5.53 4.84
C ARG A 14 8.15 5.30 4.16
N LEU A 15 7.19 6.17 4.44
CA LEU A 15 5.92 6.17 3.75
C LEU A 15 6.07 6.71 2.33
N ILE A 16 5.57 5.94 1.39
CA ILE A 16 5.46 6.34 -0.01
C ILE A 16 4.17 5.74 -0.57
N GLY A 17 3.47 6.46 -1.42
CA GLY A 17 2.24 5.95 -2.01
C GLY A 17 1.29 7.04 -2.46
N GLY A 18 0.03 6.68 -2.54
CA GLY A 18 -1.06 7.54 -2.95
C GLY A 18 -2.15 6.80 -3.70
N CYS A 19 -2.91 7.55 -4.49
CA CYS A 19 -3.97 7.03 -5.33
C CYS A 19 -3.37 6.33 -6.57
N VAL A 20 -3.69 5.05 -6.73
CA VAL A 20 -3.20 4.23 -7.85
C VAL A 20 -3.59 4.82 -9.20
N ASP A 21 -4.81 5.38 -9.31
CA ASP A 21 -5.32 6.03 -10.51
C ASP A 21 -4.38 7.17 -11.00
N CYS A 22 -3.78 7.88 -10.05
CA CYS A 22 -2.85 8.98 -10.33
C CYS A 22 -1.40 8.48 -10.46
N LEU A 23 -0.98 7.61 -9.57
CA LEU A 23 0.41 7.11 -9.53
C LEU A 23 0.79 6.39 -10.82
N VAL A 24 -0.12 5.59 -11.40
CA VAL A 24 0.15 4.84 -12.62
C VAL A 24 0.53 5.74 -13.79
N ASN A 25 0.04 6.97 -13.80
CA ASN A 25 0.32 7.95 -14.87
C ASN A 25 1.75 8.51 -14.80
N LEU A 26 2.48 8.31 -13.72
CA LEU A 26 3.89 8.71 -13.61
C LEU A 26 4.81 7.77 -14.39
N LEU A 27 4.41 6.51 -14.50
CA LEU A 27 5.23 5.47 -15.12
C LEU A 27 5.58 5.80 -16.57
N GLY A 28 6.88 5.79 -16.88
CA GLY A 28 7.39 6.12 -18.21
C GLY A 28 7.52 7.61 -18.50
N THR A 29 7.18 8.48 -17.54
CA THR A 29 7.37 9.93 -17.69
C THR A 29 8.64 10.40 -17.01
N THR A 30 9.09 11.63 -17.35
CA THR A 30 10.26 12.25 -16.71
C THR A 30 10.00 12.65 -15.26
N TYR A 31 8.75 12.62 -14.82
CA TYR A 31 8.33 12.97 -13.46
C TYR A 31 8.41 11.80 -12.48
N ASP A 32 8.56 10.57 -12.97
CA ASP A 32 8.73 9.41 -12.11
C ASP A 32 10.12 9.41 -11.47
N LYS A 33 10.16 9.76 -10.19
CA LYS A 33 11.37 9.75 -9.37
C LYS A 33 11.32 8.67 -8.28
N THR A 34 10.38 7.75 -8.39
CA THR A 34 10.08 6.75 -7.36
C THR A 34 11.28 5.86 -7.05
N THR A 35 11.93 5.30 -8.05
CA THR A 35 13.07 4.41 -7.83
C THR A 35 14.26 5.13 -7.19
N GLY A 36 14.47 6.40 -7.51
CA GLY A 36 15.49 7.23 -6.88
C GLY A 36 15.21 7.46 -5.39
N PHE A 37 13.95 7.73 -5.03
CA PHE A 37 13.54 7.87 -3.64
C PHE A 37 13.71 6.55 -2.87
N VAL A 38 13.26 5.45 -3.45
CA VAL A 38 13.39 4.11 -2.85
C VAL A 38 14.85 3.75 -2.59
N GLU A 39 15.73 4.01 -3.54
CA GLU A 39 17.17 3.75 -3.39
C GLU A 39 17.81 4.66 -2.33
N LYS A 40 17.42 5.93 -2.31
CA LYS A 40 17.93 6.89 -1.32
C LYS A 40 17.64 6.44 0.12
N TYR A 41 16.46 5.90 0.37
CA TYR A 41 15.99 5.50 1.70
C TYR A 41 15.97 3.99 1.92
N LYS A 42 16.70 3.23 1.13
CA LYS A 42 16.70 1.76 1.19
C LYS A 42 17.02 1.18 2.56
N ASN A 43 17.85 1.88 3.35
CA ASN A 43 18.21 1.42 4.70
C ASN A 43 17.04 1.54 5.68
N ASP A 44 16.16 2.50 5.48
CA ASP A 44 14.91 2.61 6.23
C ASP A 44 13.89 1.57 5.78
N GLY A 45 13.92 1.26 4.49
CA GLY A 45 12.88 0.49 3.82
C GLY A 45 11.62 1.29 3.58
N MET A 46 10.72 0.76 2.74
CA MET A 46 9.50 1.45 2.32
C MET A 46 8.26 0.82 2.92
N ILE A 47 7.34 1.66 3.37
CA ILE A 47 5.96 1.28 3.63
C ILE A 47 5.11 1.91 2.54
N TRP A 48 4.61 1.09 1.63
CA TRP A 48 3.75 1.54 0.55
C TRP A 48 2.31 1.62 1.00
N PHE A 49 1.66 2.75 0.73
CA PHE A 49 0.22 2.88 0.90
C PHE A 49 -0.43 3.16 -0.46
N LEU A 50 -1.43 2.36 -0.79
CA LEU A 50 -2.11 2.40 -2.08
C LEU A 50 -3.62 2.39 -1.86
N GLU A 51 -4.33 3.27 -2.56
CA GLU A 51 -5.78 3.27 -2.63
C GLU A 51 -6.23 3.60 -4.06
N SER A 52 -7.46 3.31 -4.41
CA SER A 52 -7.98 3.57 -5.76
C SER A 52 -9.33 4.27 -5.72
N CYS A 53 -9.59 5.07 -6.75
CA CYS A 53 -10.82 5.83 -6.90
C CYS A 53 -11.73 5.20 -7.98
N ASP A 54 -11.43 5.41 -9.26
CA ASP A 54 -12.32 5.03 -10.36
C ASP A 54 -11.98 3.68 -11.00
N LEU A 55 -10.83 3.11 -10.69
CA LEU A 55 -10.38 1.87 -11.31
C LEU A 55 -11.23 0.66 -10.88
N ASN A 56 -11.61 -0.17 -11.84
CA ASN A 56 -12.13 -1.49 -11.53
C ASN A 56 -11.01 -2.46 -11.13
N VAL A 57 -11.35 -3.64 -10.65
CA VAL A 57 -10.36 -4.62 -10.16
C VAL A 57 -9.33 -5.04 -11.21
N MET A 58 -9.72 -5.11 -12.48
CA MET A 58 -8.79 -5.43 -13.57
C MET A 58 -7.79 -4.29 -13.80
N ALA A 59 -8.24 -3.05 -13.74
CA ALA A 59 -7.39 -1.88 -13.87
C ALA A 59 -6.47 -1.71 -12.66
N ILE A 60 -6.95 -1.98 -11.44
CA ILE A 60 -6.12 -2.01 -10.24
C ILE A 60 -5.00 -3.05 -10.40
N ARG A 61 -5.33 -4.26 -10.82
CA ARG A 61 -4.32 -5.30 -11.04
C ARG A 61 -3.27 -4.88 -12.06
N ARG A 62 -3.68 -4.37 -13.21
CA ARG A 62 -2.74 -3.90 -14.24
C ARG A 62 -1.82 -2.79 -13.74
N ALA A 63 -2.38 -1.83 -13.01
CA ALA A 63 -1.60 -0.72 -12.46
C ALA A 63 -0.57 -1.19 -11.44
N VAL A 64 -0.96 -2.02 -10.48
CA VAL A 64 -0.05 -2.57 -9.47
C VAL A 64 1.01 -3.48 -10.11
N TRP A 65 0.61 -4.27 -11.11
CA TRP A 65 1.56 -5.08 -11.91
C TRP A 65 2.62 -4.20 -12.57
N GLN A 66 2.21 -3.08 -13.14
CA GLN A 66 3.14 -2.16 -13.81
C GLN A 66 4.09 -1.51 -12.80
N MET A 67 3.59 -1.07 -11.65
CA MET A 67 4.42 -0.53 -10.55
C MET A 67 5.45 -1.55 -10.08
N LYS A 68 5.01 -2.80 -9.87
CA LYS A 68 5.88 -3.91 -9.47
C LYS A 68 7.02 -4.11 -10.45
N HIS A 69 6.72 -4.23 -11.74
CA HIS A 69 7.71 -4.48 -12.78
C HIS A 69 8.56 -3.26 -13.14
N ALA A 70 8.13 -2.06 -12.76
CA ALA A 70 8.94 -0.85 -12.83
C ALA A 70 9.96 -0.73 -11.68
N GLY A 71 9.95 -1.68 -10.74
CA GLY A 71 10.89 -1.70 -9.61
C GLY A 71 10.49 -0.81 -8.44
N TRP A 72 9.26 -0.31 -8.40
CA TRP A 72 8.81 0.60 -7.34
C TRP A 72 8.84 -0.03 -5.96
N PHE A 73 8.58 -1.34 -5.86
CA PHE A 73 8.43 -2.02 -4.57
C PHE A 73 9.73 -2.60 -4.01
N SER A 74 10.87 -2.21 -4.56
CA SER A 74 12.16 -2.57 -3.98
C SER A 74 12.28 -2.07 -2.54
N HIS A 75 12.88 -2.86 -1.67
CA HIS A 75 13.08 -2.54 -0.24
C HIS A 75 11.78 -2.32 0.53
N VAL A 76 10.66 -2.83 0.04
CA VAL A 76 9.38 -2.75 0.74
C VAL A 76 9.40 -3.56 2.03
N LYS A 77 8.78 -3.01 3.07
CA LYS A 77 8.64 -3.66 4.39
C LYS A 77 7.19 -3.95 4.75
N ALA A 78 6.26 -3.23 4.16
CA ALA A 78 4.83 -3.45 4.31
C ALA A 78 4.04 -2.72 3.23
N PHE A 79 2.83 -3.21 2.96
CA PHE A 79 1.84 -2.55 2.13
C PHE A 79 0.59 -2.23 2.96
N LEU A 80 0.13 -0.99 2.87
CA LEU A 80 -1.14 -0.55 3.42
C LEU A 80 -2.10 -0.33 2.26
N ILE A 81 -3.13 -1.14 2.16
CA ILE A 81 -4.08 -1.10 1.05
C ILE A 81 -5.38 -0.50 1.56
N GLY A 82 -5.73 0.68 1.04
CA GLY A 82 -6.97 1.35 1.35
C GLY A 82 -8.16 0.69 0.66
N ARG A 83 -9.35 0.98 1.19
CA ARG A 83 -10.59 0.52 0.56
C ARG A 83 -10.79 1.27 -0.77
N PRO A 84 -10.95 0.56 -1.91
CA PRO A 84 -11.29 1.22 -3.17
C PRO A 84 -12.57 2.05 -3.03
N ALA A 85 -12.66 3.17 -3.72
CA ALA A 85 -13.90 3.97 -3.71
C ALA A 85 -15.07 3.16 -4.28
N VAL A 86 -14.80 2.32 -5.29
CA VAL A 86 -15.75 1.31 -5.78
C VAL A 86 -15.54 0.02 -4.97
N TYR A 87 -16.09 0.00 -3.77
CA TYR A 87 -15.89 -1.08 -2.81
C TYR A 87 -16.74 -2.31 -3.11
N GLY A 88 -16.16 -3.50 -2.87
CA GLY A 88 -16.85 -4.77 -2.96
C GLY A 88 -17.02 -5.30 -4.39
N GLN A 89 -16.30 -4.75 -5.35
CA GLN A 89 -16.41 -5.21 -6.73
C GLN A 89 -15.70 -6.54 -6.98
N GLU A 90 -16.31 -7.32 -7.83
CA GLU A 90 -15.72 -8.53 -8.39
C GLU A 90 -15.99 -8.55 -9.89
N LEU A 91 -15.00 -8.90 -10.68
CA LEU A 91 -15.10 -8.95 -12.13
C LEU A 91 -14.39 -10.19 -12.66
N MET A 92 -15.14 -11.05 -13.36
CA MET A 92 -14.60 -12.29 -13.92
C MET A 92 -13.88 -13.18 -12.87
N GLY A 93 -14.44 -13.26 -11.66
CA GLY A 93 -13.87 -14.03 -10.57
C GLY A 93 -12.72 -13.36 -9.80
N LEU A 94 -12.35 -12.14 -10.18
CA LEU A 94 -11.32 -11.37 -9.50
C LEU A 94 -11.95 -10.35 -8.56
N ASP A 95 -11.71 -10.48 -7.25
CA ASP A 95 -12.13 -9.50 -6.24
C ASP A 95 -11.05 -8.44 -5.97
N GLN A 96 -11.42 -7.42 -5.21
CA GLN A 96 -10.51 -6.30 -4.89
C GLN A 96 -9.29 -6.73 -4.07
N TYR A 97 -9.40 -7.77 -3.26
CA TYR A 97 -8.29 -8.26 -2.42
C TYR A 97 -7.28 -9.03 -3.26
N HIS A 98 -7.74 -9.98 -4.07
CA HIS A 98 -6.87 -10.76 -4.94
C HIS A 98 -6.28 -9.92 -6.07
N ALA A 99 -6.93 -8.82 -6.46
CA ALA A 99 -6.38 -7.89 -7.44
C ALA A 99 -4.99 -7.38 -7.05
N VAL A 100 -4.73 -7.19 -5.76
CA VAL A 100 -3.43 -6.75 -5.25
C VAL A 100 -2.65 -7.87 -4.59
N TRP A 101 -3.29 -8.72 -3.79
CA TRP A 101 -2.61 -9.78 -3.05
C TRP A 101 -1.79 -10.71 -3.93
N ASP A 102 -2.37 -11.17 -5.04
CA ASP A 102 -1.69 -12.10 -5.96
C ASP A 102 -0.34 -11.56 -6.46
N LEU A 103 -0.21 -10.23 -6.56
CA LEU A 103 1.01 -9.57 -7.01
C LEU A 103 1.97 -9.23 -5.87
N LEU A 104 1.44 -8.97 -4.68
CA LEU A 104 2.23 -8.47 -3.55
C LEU A 104 2.71 -9.56 -2.60
N LYS A 105 2.07 -10.71 -2.59
CA LYS A 105 2.40 -11.83 -1.68
C LYS A 105 3.85 -12.31 -1.79
N ASP A 106 4.45 -12.20 -2.97
CA ASP A 106 5.80 -12.72 -3.23
C ASP A 106 6.89 -11.90 -2.52
N TYR A 107 6.57 -10.69 -2.06
CA TYR A 107 7.52 -9.90 -1.28
C TYR A 107 7.73 -10.41 0.14
N GLY A 108 6.88 -11.29 0.64
CA GLY A 108 7.00 -11.87 1.99
C GLY A 108 6.86 -10.87 3.13
N VAL A 109 6.22 -9.73 2.89
CA VAL A 109 5.99 -8.68 3.88
C VAL A 109 4.50 -8.56 4.21
N PRO A 110 4.13 -7.91 5.32
CA PRO A 110 2.72 -7.67 5.62
C PRO A 110 2.01 -6.89 4.52
N VAL A 111 0.83 -7.36 4.15
CA VAL A 111 -0.11 -6.66 3.28
C VAL A 111 -1.39 -6.43 4.09
N ILE A 112 -1.58 -5.20 4.54
CA ILE A 112 -2.68 -4.84 5.43
C ILE A 112 -3.80 -4.27 4.57
N MET A 113 -4.94 -4.97 4.57
CA MET A 113 -6.10 -4.63 3.75
C MET A 113 -7.09 -3.75 4.50
N ASP A 114 -7.94 -3.06 3.75
CA ASP A 114 -9.05 -2.24 4.24
C ASP A 114 -8.61 -1.15 5.22
N VAL A 115 -7.42 -0.59 5.00
CA VAL A 115 -6.92 0.53 5.80
C VAL A 115 -7.78 1.78 5.51
N ASP A 116 -8.03 2.57 6.55
CA ASP A 116 -8.83 3.79 6.48
C ASP A 116 -8.05 4.93 5.77
N ILE A 117 -7.73 4.74 4.53
CA ILE A 117 -7.09 5.71 3.64
C ILE A 117 -7.81 5.74 2.30
N GLY A 118 -7.83 6.88 1.66
CA GLY A 118 -8.39 7.05 0.32
C GLY A 118 -9.68 7.85 0.30
N HIS A 119 -10.63 7.45 -0.56
CA HIS A 119 -11.83 8.22 -0.87
C HIS A 119 -13.06 7.87 -0.03
N LEU A 120 -13.01 6.78 0.74
CA LEU A 120 -14.10 6.37 1.63
C LEU A 120 -13.82 6.79 3.07
N ALA A 121 -14.80 7.42 3.70
CA ALA A 121 -14.71 7.77 5.12
C ALA A 121 -14.83 6.51 6.02
N PRO A 122 -14.13 6.44 7.17
CA PRO A 122 -13.18 7.44 7.66
C PRO A 122 -11.87 7.44 6.89
N MET A 123 -11.14 8.57 6.93
CA MET A 123 -9.87 8.73 6.23
C MET A 123 -8.79 9.18 7.21
N MET A 124 -7.71 8.43 7.27
CA MET A 124 -6.54 8.75 8.07
C MET A 124 -5.53 9.51 7.21
N PRO A 125 -5.00 10.66 7.65
CA PRO A 125 -3.97 11.37 6.91
C PRO A 125 -2.62 10.63 7.01
N LEU A 126 -1.93 10.52 5.88
CA LEU A 126 -0.57 10.00 5.82
C LEU A 126 0.34 11.04 5.15
N VAL A 127 1.53 11.21 5.70
CA VAL A 127 2.52 12.15 5.15
C VAL A 127 3.58 11.35 4.37
N CYS A 128 3.54 11.48 3.06
CA CYS A 128 4.49 10.83 2.17
C CYS A 128 5.92 11.33 2.45
N GLY A 129 6.87 10.40 2.52
CA GLY A 129 8.26 10.68 2.85
C GLY A 129 8.58 10.69 4.35
N SER A 130 7.59 10.67 5.23
CA SER A 130 7.83 10.56 6.67
C SER A 130 8.35 9.16 7.05
N TYR A 131 9.12 9.10 8.14
CA TYR A 131 9.49 7.81 8.72
C TYR A 131 8.37 7.35 9.64
N ALA A 132 7.75 6.23 9.30
CA ALA A 132 6.56 5.75 9.99
C ALA A 132 6.83 4.51 10.83
N THR A 133 6.14 4.44 11.96
CA THR A 133 5.94 3.22 12.74
C THR A 133 4.48 2.83 12.63
N VAL A 134 4.23 1.70 12.00
CA VAL A 134 2.88 1.14 11.83
C VAL A 134 2.72 0.00 12.80
N GLN A 135 1.69 0.09 13.64
CA GLN A 135 1.29 -0.98 14.55
C GLN A 135 -0.07 -1.50 14.17
N VAL A 136 -0.16 -2.83 14.02
CA VAL A 136 -1.43 -3.54 13.85
C VAL A 136 -1.69 -4.36 15.08
N ASN A 137 -2.89 -4.20 15.65
CA ASN A 137 -3.33 -4.92 16.84
C ASN A 137 -4.76 -5.41 16.60
N GLY A 138 -4.88 -6.64 16.09
CA GLY A 138 -6.16 -7.17 15.62
C GLY A 138 -6.66 -6.38 14.42
N ASN A 139 -7.84 -5.75 14.58
CA ASN A 139 -8.45 -4.89 13.55
C ASN A 139 -8.05 -3.41 13.69
N ASP A 140 -7.24 -3.06 14.69
CA ASP A 140 -6.81 -1.71 14.91
C ASP A 140 -5.46 -1.45 14.27
N ILE A 141 -5.30 -0.29 13.66
CA ILE A 141 -4.05 0.19 13.09
C ILE A 141 -3.73 1.57 13.64
N SER A 142 -2.47 1.78 13.98
CA SER A 142 -1.96 3.10 14.30
C SER A 142 -0.71 3.40 13.50
N VAL A 143 -0.55 4.64 13.08
CA VAL A 143 0.60 5.11 12.32
C VAL A 143 1.17 6.33 13.01
N LYS A 144 2.40 6.18 13.52
CA LYS A 144 3.19 7.29 14.04
C LYS A 144 4.16 7.74 12.95
N MET A 145 4.19 9.03 12.66
CA MET A 145 5.02 9.60 11.61
C MET A 145 6.04 10.58 12.20
N GLU A 146 7.28 10.44 11.78
CA GLU A 146 8.39 11.33 12.18
C GLU A 146 8.95 12.00 10.93
N TYR A 147 9.23 13.29 11.06
CA TYR A 147 9.75 14.11 9.96
C TYR A 147 11.27 14.24 10.11
N LEU A 148 11.98 13.27 9.56
CA LEU A 148 13.44 13.17 9.64
C LEU A 148 14.11 13.61 8.32
#